data_942c18048ddf13049dbb5e21320063bc
#
_entry.id   942c18048ddf13049dbb5e21320063bc
#
_cell.length_a   1.000
_cell.length_b   1.000
_cell.length_c   1.000
_cell.angle_alpha   90.00
_cell.angle_beta   90.00
_cell.angle_gamma   90.00
#
_symmetry.space_group_name_H-M   'P 1'
#
loop_
_entity.id
_entity.type
_entity.pdbx_description
1 polymer ?
#
loop_
_entity_poly.entity_id
_entity_poly.type
_entity_poly.pdbx_seq_one_letter_code
_entity_poly.pdbx_strand_id
1 'polypeptide(L)'
;MSLRNLTNTKKLNRFSLFIFFLLFFSSGCTIYDKELDNPNDDIANEELGVYPPSVVFFPKQQTKTMSDSISLGAYIVFSDTSTISFSGTHLNIEFDASMLEVDSLAPGWIGPGSITDSNKTTPLFTYTVGSGMLDIYAYYLSTSDVAVDSLTHIAEIWFKPLSAGESTVQYDTSQCQIIKYDESIIPINGSREASITVQ
;
A
#
# COMPACT_ATOMS: atom_id res chain seq x y z
N MET A 1 25.94 -64.13 -40.26
CA MET A 1 24.95 -63.74 -39.28
C MET A 1 25.34 -62.33 -38.78
N SER A 2 24.57 -61.35 -39.11
CA SER A 2 24.94 -59.90 -39.24
C SER A 2 24.85 -59.12 -37.93
N LEU A 3 26.00 -58.54 -37.53
CA LEU A 3 26.12 -57.64 -36.33
C LEU A 3 25.79 -56.15 -36.65
N ARG A 4 24.62 -55.90 -37.22
CA ARG A 4 24.26 -54.49 -37.64
C ARG A 4 23.18 -53.77 -36.84
N ASN A 5 22.66 -54.32 -35.74
CA ASN A 5 21.50 -53.73 -35.04
C ASN A 5 21.78 -53.15 -33.65
N LEU A 6 23.02 -53.00 -33.18
CA LEU A 6 23.33 -52.52 -31.84
C LEU A 6 23.71 -51.03 -31.76
N THR A 7 23.87 -50.34 -32.90
CA THR A 7 24.30 -48.92 -32.89
C THR A 7 23.18 -47.91 -32.92
N ASN A 8 21.95 -48.32 -33.26
CA ASN A 8 20.83 -47.37 -33.38
C ASN A 8 20.09 -47.04 -32.06
N THR A 9 20.13 -47.97 -31.11
CA THR A 9 19.45 -47.73 -29.80
C THR A 9 20.17 -46.71 -28.90
N LYS A 10 21.52 -46.64 -29.00
CA LYS A 10 22.28 -45.64 -28.20
C LYS A 10 22.14 -44.21 -28.71
N LYS A 11 21.86 -43.99 -30.00
CA LYS A 11 21.61 -42.66 -30.56
C LYS A 11 20.20 -42.16 -30.20
N LEU A 12 19.22 -43.05 -30.16
CA LEU A 12 17.84 -42.68 -29.80
C LEU A 12 17.71 -42.24 -28.35
N ASN A 13 18.41 -42.92 -27.42
CA ASN A 13 18.40 -42.55 -26.01
C ASN A 13 19.10 -41.21 -25.71
N ARG A 14 20.13 -40.84 -26.49
CA ARG A 14 20.80 -39.56 -26.33
C ARG A 14 19.93 -38.39 -26.84
N PHE A 15 19.18 -38.60 -27.92
CA PHE A 15 18.28 -37.58 -28.47
C PHE A 15 17.05 -37.37 -27.58
N SER A 16 16.50 -38.47 -27.04
CA SER A 16 15.41 -38.40 -26.06
C SER A 16 15.79 -37.69 -24.75
N LEU A 17 17.03 -37.94 -24.27
CA LEU A 17 17.57 -37.29 -23.08
C LEU A 17 17.77 -35.76 -23.30
N PHE A 18 18.17 -35.38 -24.52
CA PHE A 18 18.36 -33.95 -24.86
C PHE A 18 17.05 -33.20 -24.98
N ILE A 19 16.00 -33.82 -25.53
CA ILE A 19 14.65 -33.23 -25.58
C ILE A 19 14.05 -33.13 -24.19
N PHE A 20 14.27 -34.11 -23.32
CA PHE A 20 13.82 -34.03 -21.92
C PHE A 20 14.51 -32.92 -21.13
N PHE A 21 15.81 -32.70 -21.38
CA PHE A 21 16.57 -31.62 -20.77
C PHE A 21 16.15 -30.24 -21.30
N LEU A 22 15.80 -30.12 -22.59
CA LEU A 22 15.27 -28.88 -23.19
C LEU A 22 13.88 -28.52 -22.64
N LEU A 23 13.04 -29.52 -22.34
CA LEU A 23 11.72 -29.28 -21.74
C LEU A 23 11.77 -28.81 -20.28
N PHE A 24 12.85 -29.17 -19.53
CA PHE A 24 13.08 -28.67 -18.17
C PHE A 24 13.55 -27.22 -18.12
N PHE A 25 14.20 -26.73 -19.18
CA PHE A 25 14.63 -25.30 -19.25
C PHE A 25 13.57 -24.37 -19.81
N SER A 26 12.46 -24.89 -20.37
CA SER A 26 11.35 -24.08 -20.86
C SER A 26 10.28 -23.81 -19.80
N SER A 27 10.37 -24.41 -18.60
CA SER A 27 9.70 -23.89 -17.43
C SER A 27 10.46 -22.62 -16.97
N GLY A 28 10.36 -21.58 -17.81
CA GLY A 28 10.82 -20.25 -17.44
C GLY A 28 10.25 -19.93 -16.05
N CYS A 29 11.11 -19.58 -15.12
CA CYS A 29 10.69 -18.77 -14.00
C CYS A 29 9.81 -17.67 -14.58
N THR A 30 8.52 -17.76 -14.39
CA THR A 30 7.70 -16.55 -14.36
C THR A 30 8.30 -15.78 -13.20
N ILE A 31 9.19 -14.84 -13.52
CA ILE A 31 9.49 -13.75 -12.61
C ILE A 31 8.10 -13.14 -12.39
N TYR A 32 7.49 -13.50 -11.27
CA TYR A 32 6.45 -12.67 -10.73
C TYR A 32 7.16 -11.34 -10.50
N ASP A 33 6.95 -10.38 -11.37
CA ASP A 33 7.06 -8.97 -11.04
C ASP A 33 6.04 -8.73 -9.92
N LYS A 34 6.43 -9.17 -8.73
CA LYS A 34 5.81 -8.70 -7.53
C LYS A 34 6.37 -7.29 -7.41
N GLU A 35 5.72 -6.37 -8.09
CA GLU A 35 5.89 -4.95 -7.84
C GLU A 35 5.85 -4.80 -6.33
N LEU A 36 7.00 -4.51 -5.74
CA LEU A 36 7.09 -4.28 -4.30
C LEU A 36 6.26 -3.01 -4.09
N ASP A 37 5.01 -3.21 -3.66
CA ASP A 37 4.14 -2.10 -3.32
C ASP A 37 4.80 -1.36 -2.15
N ASN A 38 5.53 -0.32 -2.48
CA ASN A 38 6.23 0.54 -1.54
C ASN A 38 5.61 1.94 -1.64
N PRO A 39 4.91 2.42 -0.61
CA PRO A 39 4.30 3.75 -0.65
C PRO A 39 5.35 4.88 -0.79
N ASN A 40 6.61 4.62 -0.48
CA ASN A 40 7.72 5.56 -0.62
C ASN A 40 8.51 5.36 -1.93
N ASP A 41 7.96 4.68 -2.92
CA ASP A 41 8.57 4.55 -4.23
C ASP A 41 8.27 5.82 -5.06
N ASP A 42 9.22 6.76 -5.07
CA ASP A 42 9.10 8.04 -5.73
C ASP A 42 8.88 7.89 -7.23
N ILE A 43 9.54 6.91 -7.87
CA ILE A 43 9.43 6.68 -9.32
C ILE A 43 8.04 6.17 -9.67
N ALA A 44 7.56 5.15 -8.95
CA ALA A 44 6.22 4.59 -9.20
C ALA A 44 5.11 5.60 -8.89
N ASN A 45 5.29 6.45 -7.87
CA ASN A 45 4.35 7.51 -7.55
C ASN A 45 4.37 8.62 -8.61
N GLU A 46 5.56 9.04 -9.08
CA GLU A 46 5.71 10.06 -10.12
C GLU A 46 5.09 9.63 -11.46
N GLU A 47 5.28 8.37 -11.86
CA GLU A 47 4.65 7.79 -13.06
C GLU A 47 3.11 7.82 -13.00
N LEU A 48 2.54 7.76 -11.80
CA LEU A 48 1.10 7.90 -11.53
C LEU A 48 0.65 9.35 -11.33
N GLY A 49 1.56 10.33 -11.43
CA GLY A 49 1.26 11.73 -11.17
C GLY A 49 1.07 12.09 -9.70
N VAL A 50 1.56 11.24 -8.79
CA VAL A 50 1.45 11.44 -7.35
C VAL A 50 2.73 12.10 -6.84
N TYR A 51 2.69 13.41 -6.65
CA TYR A 51 3.83 14.22 -6.21
C TYR A 51 3.71 14.58 -4.72
N PRO A 52 4.81 14.47 -3.94
CA PRO A 52 4.81 14.90 -2.54
C PRO A 52 4.59 16.43 -2.36
N PRO A 53 3.97 16.87 -1.27
CA PRO A 53 3.28 16.07 -0.25
C PRO A 53 2.04 15.36 -0.82
N SER A 54 1.92 14.06 -0.57
CA SER A 54 0.82 13.26 -1.10
C SER A 54 0.24 12.34 -0.03
N VAL A 55 -1.01 11.91 -0.24
CA VAL A 55 -1.69 10.92 0.60
C VAL A 55 -1.85 9.62 -0.18
N VAL A 56 -1.45 8.50 0.42
CA VAL A 56 -1.43 7.20 -0.26
C VAL A 56 -1.92 6.10 0.66
N PHE A 57 -2.53 5.07 0.07
CA PHE A 57 -2.83 3.84 0.80
C PHE A 57 -1.75 2.79 0.57
N PHE A 58 -1.52 1.97 1.61
CA PHE A 58 -0.71 0.76 1.52
C PHE A 58 -1.42 -0.42 2.21
N PRO A 59 -1.49 -1.59 1.56
CA PRO A 59 -1.10 -1.85 0.17
C PRO A 59 -2.08 -1.22 -0.84
N LYS A 60 -1.59 -0.88 -2.05
CA LYS A 60 -2.42 -0.27 -3.11
C LYS A 60 -3.43 -1.24 -3.73
N GLN A 61 -3.17 -2.56 -3.63
CA GLN A 61 -4.05 -3.59 -4.16
C GLN A 61 -4.12 -4.78 -3.20
N GLN A 62 -5.33 -5.31 -3.01
CA GLN A 62 -5.56 -6.52 -2.21
C GLN A 62 -6.63 -7.39 -2.85
N THR A 63 -6.41 -8.70 -2.78
CA THR A 63 -7.46 -9.71 -3.06
C THR A 63 -7.76 -10.47 -1.78
N LYS A 64 -9.00 -10.49 -1.38
CA LYS A 64 -9.50 -11.07 -0.12
C LYS A 64 -10.75 -11.93 -0.37
N THR A 65 -11.08 -12.78 0.58
CA THR A 65 -12.36 -13.49 0.61
C THR A 65 -13.37 -12.77 1.51
N MET A 66 -14.65 -13.16 1.41
CA MET A 66 -15.72 -12.61 2.25
C MET A 66 -15.50 -12.80 3.77
N SER A 67 -14.63 -13.73 4.17
CA SER A 67 -14.29 -14.00 5.57
C SER A 67 -13.04 -13.27 6.07
N ASP A 68 -12.29 -12.64 5.18
CA ASP A 68 -11.04 -11.99 5.53
C ASP A 68 -11.30 -10.55 6.02
N SER A 69 -10.46 -10.09 6.94
CA SER A 69 -10.36 -8.66 7.24
C SER A 69 -9.44 -7.98 6.23
N ILE A 70 -9.82 -6.80 5.78
CA ILE A 70 -9.06 -5.96 4.86
C ILE A 70 -8.40 -4.88 5.68
N SER A 71 -7.07 -4.78 5.64
CA SER A 71 -6.31 -3.75 6.35
C SER A 71 -5.69 -2.79 5.35
N LEU A 72 -5.89 -1.49 5.55
CA LEU A 72 -5.30 -0.41 4.77
C LEU A 72 -4.61 0.60 5.68
N GLY A 73 -3.31 0.78 5.48
CA GLY A 73 -2.59 1.90 6.08
C GLY A 73 -2.81 3.19 5.28
N ALA A 74 -3.15 4.27 5.96
CA ALA A 74 -3.23 5.61 5.40
C ALA A 74 -1.94 6.37 5.70
N TYR A 75 -1.24 6.83 4.67
CA TYR A 75 0.08 7.46 4.77
C TYR A 75 0.10 8.84 4.14
N ILE A 76 0.98 9.70 4.69
CA ILE A 76 1.44 10.92 4.03
C ILE A 76 2.87 10.68 3.57
N VAL A 77 3.15 10.98 2.30
CA VAL A 77 4.49 10.90 1.71
C VAL A 77 5.00 12.32 1.49
N PHE A 78 6.20 12.58 1.98
CA PHE A 78 6.93 13.82 1.78
C PHE A 78 8.20 13.56 0.99
N SER A 79 8.78 14.59 0.38
CA SER A 79 10.07 14.44 -0.31
C SER A 79 11.21 14.28 0.69
N ASP A 80 12.20 13.43 0.37
CA ASP A 80 13.35 13.11 1.23
C ASP A 80 14.27 14.29 1.57
N THR A 81 14.07 15.45 0.95
CA THR A 81 15.01 16.58 1.01
C THR A 81 14.76 17.57 2.13
N SER A 82 13.68 17.42 2.91
CA SER A 82 13.34 18.38 3.95
C SER A 82 12.90 17.70 5.25
N THR A 83 13.41 18.18 6.39
CA THR A 83 12.80 17.87 7.68
C THR A 83 11.41 18.48 7.68
N ILE A 84 10.40 17.65 7.63
CA ILE A 84 9.00 18.08 7.61
C ILE A 84 8.44 17.95 9.01
N SER A 85 7.61 18.90 9.36
CA SER A 85 6.91 18.91 10.64
C SER A 85 5.49 19.44 10.43
N PHE A 86 4.54 18.90 11.20
CA PHE A 86 3.16 19.38 11.24
C PHE A 86 2.54 19.11 12.62
N SER A 87 1.41 19.75 12.90
CA SER A 87 0.70 19.62 14.17
C SER A 87 -0.53 18.74 14.09
N GLY A 88 -1.09 18.55 12.91
CA GLY A 88 -2.26 17.70 12.75
C GLY A 88 -2.62 17.43 11.30
N THR A 89 -3.49 16.46 11.13
CA THR A 89 -4.04 16.11 9.82
C THR A 89 -5.52 15.75 9.93
N HIS A 90 -6.27 16.11 8.89
CA HIS A 90 -7.60 15.62 8.58
C HIS A 90 -7.53 14.88 7.25
N LEU A 91 -7.93 13.62 7.25
CA LEU A 91 -8.07 12.81 6.05
C LEU A 91 -9.55 12.50 5.84
N ASN A 92 -10.06 12.82 4.67
CA ASN A 92 -11.38 12.42 4.20
C ASN A 92 -11.22 11.30 3.18
N ILE A 93 -11.88 10.17 3.41
CA ILE A 93 -11.72 8.93 2.67
C ILE A 93 -13.11 8.48 2.19
N GLU A 94 -13.21 8.19 0.90
CA GLU A 94 -14.41 7.66 0.26
C GLU A 94 -14.25 6.16 -0.03
N PHE A 95 -15.31 5.40 0.17
CA PHE A 95 -15.38 3.97 -0.12
C PHE A 95 -16.80 3.54 -0.50
N ASP A 96 -16.95 2.40 -1.16
CA ASP A 96 -18.26 1.84 -1.48
C ASP A 96 -18.89 1.13 -0.25
N ALA A 97 -19.82 1.80 0.41
CA ALA A 97 -20.54 1.26 1.58
C ALA A 97 -21.45 0.06 1.26
N SER A 98 -21.69 -0.25 0.00
CA SER A 98 -22.40 -1.48 -0.39
C SER A 98 -21.47 -2.70 -0.40
N MET A 99 -20.16 -2.48 -0.48
CA MET A 99 -19.14 -3.52 -0.58
C MET A 99 -18.28 -3.64 0.68
N LEU A 100 -18.06 -2.53 1.37
CA LEU A 100 -17.15 -2.43 2.51
C LEU A 100 -17.83 -1.75 3.70
N GLU A 101 -17.58 -2.25 4.89
CA GLU A 101 -17.96 -1.64 6.17
C GLU A 101 -16.68 -1.35 6.96
N VAL A 102 -16.56 -0.16 7.52
CA VAL A 102 -15.46 0.17 8.44
C VAL A 102 -15.66 -0.61 9.74
N ASP A 103 -14.74 -1.51 10.05
CA ASP A 103 -14.78 -2.34 11.25
C ASP A 103 -14.11 -1.65 12.43
N SER A 104 -12.89 -1.15 12.23
CA SER A 104 -12.12 -0.49 13.27
C SER A 104 -11.01 0.38 12.69
N LEU A 105 -10.48 1.29 13.51
CA LEU A 105 -9.31 2.10 13.20
C LEU A 105 -8.36 2.16 14.39
N ALA A 106 -7.07 2.28 14.07
CA ALA A 106 -6.04 2.60 15.04
C ALA A 106 -5.18 3.77 14.55
N PRO A 107 -4.63 4.59 15.48
CA PRO A 107 -3.65 5.61 15.11
C PRO A 107 -2.41 4.97 14.53
N GLY A 108 -1.86 5.61 13.50
CA GLY A 108 -0.59 5.25 12.91
C GLY A 108 0.60 5.64 13.79
N TRP A 109 1.77 5.44 13.21
CA TRP A 109 3.04 5.76 13.87
C TRP A 109 3.59 7.05 13.30
N ILE A 110 3.73 8.06 14.14
CA ILE A 110 4.23 9.36 13.72
C ILE A 110 5.40 9.76 14.61
N GLY A 111 6.43 10.28 13.99
CA GLY A 111 7.69 10.70 14.60
C GLY A 111 8.88 9.98 13.96
N PRO A 112 10.07 10.58 14.03
CA PRO A 112 11.29 10.00 13.48
C PRO A 112 11.63 8.69 14.21
N GLY A 113 12.00 7.68 13.44
CA GLY A 113 12.54 6.45 13.97
C GLY A 113 11.74 5.18 13.71
N SER A 114 12.37 4.05 14.01
CA SER A 114 11.82 2.71 13.85
C SER A 114 10.58 2.49 14.72
N ILE A 115 9.74 1.53 14.33
CA ILE A 115 8.61 0.98 15.11
C ILE A 115 8.95 0.70 16.59
N THR A 116 10.22 0.48 16.90
CA THR A 116 10.72 0.21 18.25
C THR A 116 11.16 1.45 19.05
N ASP A 117 11.10 2.64 18.46
CA ASP A 117 11.55 3.85 19.13
C ASP A 117 10.53 4.29 20.20
N SER A 118 11.01 4.45 21.43
CA SER A 118 10.21 4.92 22.58
C SER A 118 9.82 6.40 22.52
N ASN A 119 10.37 7.15 21.58
CA ASN A 119 10.13 8.59 21.42
C ASN A 119 8.97 8.93 20.48
N LYS A 120 8.16 7.95 20.10
CA LYS A 120 7.01 8.19 19.25
C LYS A 120 5.96 9.05 19.95
N THR A 121 5.53 10.08 19.24
CA THR A 121 4.44 10.93 19.71
C THR A 121 3.12 10.34 19.19
N THR A 122 2.28 9.89 20.12
CA THR A 122 0.93 9.42 19.78
C THR A 122 0.02 10.65 19.62
N PRO A 123 -0.66 10.81 18.49
CA PRO A 123 -1.62 11.89 18.32
C PRO A 123 -2.89 11.68 19.15
N LEU A 124 -3.60 12.76 19.43
CA LEU A 124 -5.02 12.69 19.73
C LEU A 124 -5.71 12.22 18.44
N PHE A 125 -6.29 11.03 18.49
CA PHE A 125 -6.86 10.36 17.34
C PHE A 125 -8.38 10.20 17.50
N THR A 126 -9.14 10.64 16.50
CA THR A 126 -10.59 10.44 16.43
C THR A 126 -11.02 10.26 14.99
N TYR A 127 -12.19 9.66 14.80
CA TYR A 127 -12.75 9.46 13.47
C TYR A 127 -14.27 9.46 13.50
N THR A 128 -14.88 9.75 12.35
CA THR A 128 -16.31 9.60 12.11
C THR A 128 -16.56 8.78 10.86
N VAL A 129 -17.51 7.85 10.92
CA VAL A 129 -17.90 6.98 9.80
C VAL A 129 -19.29 7.39 9.35
N GLY A 130 -19.39 7.75 8.07
CA GLY A 130 -20.64 7.99 7.36
C GLY A 130 -20.95 6.89 6.37
N SER A 131 -22.00 7.06 5.56
CA SER A 131 -22.33 6.15 4.47
C SER A 131 -21.36 6.36 3.31
N GLY A 132 -20.30 5.52 3.23
CA GLY A 132 -19.28 5.61 2.18
C GLY A 132 -18.23 6.70 2.42
N MET A 133 -18.20 7.31 3.59
CA MET A 133 -17.22 8.32 3.98
C MET A 133 -16.61 8.01 5.34
N LEU A 134 -15.32 8.26 5.48
CA LEU A 134 -14.57 8.15 6.71
C LEU A 134 -13.70 9.40 6.89
N ASP A 135 -13.97 10.16 7.94
CA ASP A 135 -13.11 11.27 8.37
C ASP A 135 -12.20 10.82 9.49
N ILE A 136 -10.90 11.07 9.34
CA ILE A 136 -9.86 10.75 10.33
C ILE A 136 -9.18 12.04 10.75
N TYR A 137 -9.09 12.26 12.06
CA TYR A 137 -8.41 13.39 12.67
C TYR A 137 -7.29 12.89 13.57
N ALA A 138 -6.08 13.35 13.30
CA ALA A 138 -4.90 13.05 14.11
C ALA A 138 -4.16 14.35 14.45
N TYR A 139 -4.16 14.76 15.73
CA TYR A 139 -3.56 16.01 16.18
C TYR A 139 -2.56 15.75 17.31
N TYR A 140 -1.40 16.41 17.23
CA TYR A 140 -0.41 16.40 18.30
C TYR A 140 -0.72 17.49 19.30
N LEU A 141 -0.83 17.12 20.57
CA LEU A 141 -0.96 18.05 21.68
C LEU A 141 0.43 18.56 22.06
N SER A 142 1.08 19.29 21.17
CA SER A 142 2.40 19.87 21.33
C SER A 142 2.33 21.39 21.26
N THR A 143 3.37 22.06 21.75
CA THR A 143 3.54 23.53 21.65
C THR A 143 4.25 23.96 20.36
N SER A 144 4.53 23.03 19.46
CA SER A 144 5.16 23.24 18.16
C SER A 144 4.83 22.07 17.23
N ASP A 145 5.14 22.21 15.96
CA ASP A 145 5.07 21.13 15.01
C ASP A 145 5.92 19.92 15.44
N VAL A 146 5.44 18.73 15.16
CA VAL A 146 6.15 17.47 15.39
C VAL A 146 6.90 17.09 14.11
N ALA A 147 8.21 16.85 14.23
CA ALA A 147 9.01 16.35 13.13
C ALA A 147 8.57 14.94 12.73
N VAL A 148 8.47 14.71 11.43
CA VAL A 148 8.00 13.43 10.86
C VAL A 148 8.99 12.93 9.81
N ASP A 149 8.91 11.63 9.53
CA ASP A 149 9.68 11.01 8.45
C ASP A 149 9.04 11.28 7.08
N SER A 150 9.78 11.03 6.01
CA SER A 150 9.30 11.15 4.63
C SER A 150 8.05 10.29 4.36
N LEU A 151 7.92 9.17 5.07
CA LEU A 151 6.73 8.31 5.06
C LEU A 151 6.10 8.30 6.45
N THR A 152 4.96 8.97 6.58
CA THR A 152 4.26 9.10 7.87
C THR A 152 2.96 8.30 7.87
N HIS A 153 2.89 7.27 8.71
CA HIS A 153 1.69 6.44 8.89
C HIS A 153 0.67 7.13 9.80
N ILE A 154 -0.45 7.57 9.25
CA ILE A 154 -1.48 8.33 9.98
C ILE A 154 -2.46 7.41 10.68
N ALA A 155 -2.96 6.39 9.98
CA ALA A 155 -3.96 5.47 10.50
C ALA A 155 -3.85 4.09 9.85
N GLU A 156 -4.22 3.07 10.61
CA GLU A 156 -4.54 1.75 10.10
C GLU A 156 -6.06 1.58 10.13
N ILE A 157 -6.64 1.20 9.00
CA ILE A 157 -8.09 1.09 8.79
C ILE A 157 -8.41 -0.36 8.50
N TRP A 158 -9.33 -0.95 9.25
CA TRP A 158 -9.84 -2.30 8.97
C TRP A 158 -11.24 -2.20 8.39
N PHE A 159 -11.43 -2.88 7.25
CA PHE A 159 -12.73 -3.04 6.62
C PHE A 159 -13.17 -4.51 6.69
N LYS A 160 -14.46 -4.68 6.82
CA LYS A 160 -15.16 -5.94 6.64
C LYS A 160 -15.82 -5.95 5.27
N PRO A 161 -15.60 -6.99 4.43
CA PRO A 161 -16.29 -7.12 3.17
C PRO A 161 -17.78 -7.44 3.39
N LEU A 162 -18.64 -6.79 2.62
CA LEU A 162 -20.10 -6.99 2.63
C LEU A 162 -20.58 -7.74 1.40
N SER A 163 -19.87 -7.62 0.27
CA SER A 163 -20.21 -8.30 -1.00
C SER A 163 -18.95 -8.58 -1.83
N ALA A 164 -19.03 -9.61 -2.68
CA ALA A 164 -17.97 -9.92 -3.64
C ALA A 164 -17.97 -8.91 -4.80
N GLY A 165 -16.79 -8.60 -5.33
CA GLY A 165 -16.58 -7.67 -6.42
C GLY A 165 -15.32 -6.84 -6.25
N GLU A 166 -15.22 -5.75 -7.01
CA GLU A 166 -14.11 -4.79 -6.93
C GLU A 166 -14.60 -3.48 -6.30
N SER A 167 -13.83 -2.95 -5.38
CA SER A 167 -14.08 -1.67 -4.69
C SER A 167 -12.81 -0.84 -4.66
N THR A 168 -12.97 0.47 -4.79
CA THR A 168 -11.90 1.46 -4.63
C THR A 168 -12.10 2.21 -3.33
N VAL A 169 -10.99 2.44 -2.62
CA VAL A 169 -10.91 3.35 -1.47
C VAL A 169 -10.02 4.51 -1.89
N GLN A 170 -10.52 5.74 -1.80
CA GLN A 170 -9.83 6.93 -2.29
C GLN A 170 -9.89 8.08 -1.30
N TYR A 171 -8.98 9.05 -1.45
CA TYR A 171 -9.02 10.30 -0.68
C TYR A 171 -9.82 11.37 -1.43
N ASP A 172 -10.74 12.06 -0.75
CA ASP A 172 -11.18 13.38 -1.21
C ASP A 172 -10.14 14.43 -0.81
N THR A 173 -9.17 14.66 -1.68
CA THR A 173 -8.07 15.59 -1.40
C THR A 173 -8.53 17.03 -1.22
N SER A 174 -9.74 17.39 -1.67
CA SER A 174 -10.31 18.73 -1.46
C SER A 174 -10.70 18.97 -0.01
N GLN A 175 -10.96 17.90 0.74
CA GLN A 175 -11.31 17.92 2.15
C GLN A 175 -10.13 17.53 3.07
N CYS A 176 -9.09 16.90 2.51
CA CYS A 176 -7.91 16.54 3.28
C CYS A 176 -7.05 17.76 3.62
N GLN A 177 -6.48 17.77 4.84
CA GLN A 177 -5.63 18.87 5.31
C GLN A 177 -4.46 18.34 6.13
N ILE A 178 -3.29 18.96 5.95
CA ILE A 178 -2.12 18.80 6.80
C ILE A 178 -1.85 20.19 7.41
N ILE A 179 -1.92 20.30 8.73
CA ILE A 179 -1.99 21.57 9.43
C ILE A 179 -0.76 21.74 10.31
N LYS A 180 -0.11 22.90 10.22
CA LYS A 180 1.00 23.30 11.09
C LYS A 180 0.48 23.94 12.39
N TYR A 181 1.40 24.09 13.35
CA TYR A 181 1.11 24.71 14.64
C TYR A 181 0.67 26.18 14.51
N ASP A 182 1.15 26.89 13.50
CA ASP A 182 0.76 28.26 13.16
C ASP A 182 -0.54 28.36 12.34
N GLU A 183 -1.30 27.26 12.25
CA GLU A 183 -2.53 27.11 11.48
C GLU A 183 -2.35 27.17 9.96
N SER A 184 -1.14 27.29 9.45
CA SER A 184 -0.87 27.20 8.02
C SER A 184 -1.09 25.77 7.50
N ILE A 185 -1.51 25.64 6.24
CA ILE A 185 -1.80 24.36 5.59
C ILE A 185 -0.63 23.97 4.67
N ILE A 186 -0.18 22.75 4.79
CA ILE A 186 0.72 22.13 3.82
C ILE A 186 -0.15 21.60 2.67
N PRO A 187 0.05 22.07 1.43
CA PRO A 187 -0.77 21.62 0.31
C PRO A 187 -0.50 20.14 0.00
N ILE A 188 -1.55 19.40 -0.31
CA ILE A 188 -1.47 18.02 -0.81
C ILE A 188 -1.44 18.09 -2.32
N ASN A 189 -0.37 17.59 -2.94
CA ASN A 189 -0.13 17.69 -4.39
C ASN A 189 -0.60 16.44 -5.16
N GLY A 190 -0.89 15.36 -4.46
CA GLY A 190 -1.35 14.13 -5.09
C GLY A 190 -1.97 13.14 -4.12
N SER A 191 -2.66 12.14 -4.66
CA SER A 191 -3.21 11.04 -3.89
C SER A 191 -3.13 9.73 -4.68
N ARG A 192 -3.07 8.62 -3.97
CA ARG A 192 -3.14 7.28 -4.54
C ARG A 192 -4.21 6.46 -3.83
N GLU A 193 -5.14 5.98 -4.62
CA GLU A 193 -6.22 5.09 -4.18
C GLU A 193 -5.72 3.66 -3.89
N ALA A 194 -6.58 2.88 -3.22
CA ALA A 194 -6.40 1.44 -3.07
C ALA A 194 -7.53 0.69 -3.77
N SER A 195 -7.18 -0.39 -4.48
CA SER A 195 -8.12 -1.32 -5.11
C SER A 195 -8.25 -2.60 -4.29
N ILE A 196 -9.48 -3.00 -4.01
CA ILE A 196 -9.81 -4.17 -3.21
C ILE A 196 -10.71 -5.09 -4.03
N THR A 197 -10.25 -6.32 -4.25
CA THR A 197 -11.05 -7.38 -4.89
C THR A 197 -11.49 -8.38 -3.83
N VAL A 198 -12.80 -8.58 -3.68
CA VAL A 198 -13.41 -9.57 -2.77
C VAL A 198 -13.97 -10.73 -3.59
N GLN A 199 -13.56 -11.98 -3.24
CA GLN A 199 -13.94 -13.22 -3.92
C GLN A 199 -14.81 -14.14 -3.04
#